data_04aad1ee1d9892b05b4be3da4c79784c
#
_entry.id   04aad1ee1d9892b05b4be3da4c79784c
#
_cell.length_a   1.000
_cell.length_b   1.000
_cell.length_c   1.000
_cell.angle_alpha   90.00
_cell.angle_beta   90.00
_cell.angle_gamma   90.00
#
_symmetry.space_group_name_H-M   'P 1'
#
loop_
_entity.id
_entity.type
_entity.pdbx_description
1 polymer ?
#
loop_
_entity_poly.entity_id
_entity_poly.type
_entity_poly.pdbx_seq_one_letter_code
_entity_poly.pdbx_strand_id
1 'polypeptide(L)'
;EIGLPASAQVKLQGAALAFSASLTNQLWLILAAIVTVYIVLGVLYESYIHPITILSTLPSAGVGALLALQLSGNDLGVISIIGIILLIGIVKKNAILMIDFAIDAEREQRMAPRDAIFQACLLRFRPSMMTTMAALLGALPLMIGWGVGSELRHPLGITMVGGLIVSQALTLFTTPVIYLAFGRLERRLTARRARLRAAAPGGGA
;
A
#
# COMPACT_ATOMS: atom_id res chain seq x y z
N GLU A 1 -24.07 25.50 -25.37
CA GLU A 1 -22.93 26.44 -25.16
C GLU A 1 -23.52 27.76 -24.66
N ILE A 2 -23.41 27.97 -23.34
CA ILE A 2 -23.78 29.28 -22.75
C ILE A 2 -22.50 30.11 -22.81
N GLY A 3 -22.41 31.03 -23.78
CA GLY A 3 -21.28 31.96 -23.91
C GLY A 3 -21.23 32.91 -22.73
N LEU A 4 -20.47 32.58 -21.72
CA LEU A 4 -20.18 33.46 -20.59
C LEU A 4 -19.29 34.61 -21.06
N PRO A 5 -19.58 35.89 -20.70
CA PRO A 5 -18.75 37.03 -21.04
C PRO A 5 -17.35 36.86 -20.40
N ALA A 6 -16.29 37.34 -21.06
CA ALA A 6 -14.91 37.20 -20.62
C ALA A 6 -14.59 37.79 -19.24
N SER A 7 -15.52 38.56 -18.66
CA SER A 7 -15.45 39.11 -17.29
C SER A 7 -16.08 38.20 -16.21
N ALA A 8 -16.74 37.10 -16.59
CA ALA A 8 -17.37 36.18 -15.65
C ALA A 8 -16.32 35.27 -15.01
N GLN A 9 -15.96 35.55 -13.77
CA GLN A 9 -15.14 34.63 -12.97
C GLN A 9 -16.03 33.57 -12.35
N VAL A 10 -15.87 32.32 -12.74
CA VAL A 10 -16.50 31.18 -12.07
C VAL A 10 -15.79 30.95 -10.76
N LYS A 11 -16.35 31.44 -9.66
CA LYS A 11 -15.90 31.11 -8.30
C LYS A 11 -16.72 29.94 -7.79
N LEU A 12 -16.04 28.86 -7.49
CA LEU A 12 -16.62 27.74 -6.72
C LEU A 12 -17.04 28.26 -5.33
N GLN A 13 -18.29 28.10 -4.95
CA GLN A 13 -18.80 28.50 -3.63
C GLN A 13 -19.44 27.31 -2.91
N GLY A 14 -19.43 27.33 -1.58
CA GLY A 14 -20.08 26.33 -0.73
C GLY A 14 -19.38 24.96 -0.76
N ALA A 15 -20.12 23.89 -1.02
CA ALA A 15 -19.64 22.50 -0.99
C ALA A 15 -18.49 22.23 -1.98
N ALA A 16 -18.44 22.90 -3.13
CA ALA A 16 -17.39 22.72 -4.13
C ALA A 16 -16.05 23.29 -3.67
N LEU A 17 -16.05 24.39 -2.91
CA LEU A 17 -14.83 24.92 -2.27
C LEU A 17 -14.34 24.01 -1.16
N ALA A 18 -15.22 23.49 -0.31
CA ALA A 18 -14.88 22.53 0.72
C ALA A 18 -14.31 21.23 0.13
N PHE A 19 -14.87 20.78 -0.99
CA PHE A 19 -14.38 19.60 -1.72
C PHE A 19 -12.97 19.80 -2.28
N SER A 20 -12.71 20.92 -2.95
CA SER A 20 -11.38 21.21 -3.51
C SER A 20 -10.31 21.39 -2.43
N ALA A 21 -10.65 22.06 -1.32
CA ALA A 21 -9.77 22.21 -0.17
C ALA A 21 -9.49 20.86 0.52
N SER A 22 -10.51 19.99 0.61
CA SER A 22 -10.36 18.63 1.15
C SER A 22 -9.39 17.78 0.32
N LEU A 23 -9.48 17.82 -1.01
CA LEU A 23 -8.58 17.06 -1.88
C LEU A 23 -7.12 17.49 -1.73
N THR A 24 -6.85 18.77 -1.60
CA THR A 24 -5.47 19.28 -1.41
C THR A 24 -4.89 18.85 -0.07
N ASN A 25 -5.67 18.94 1.00
CA ASN A 25 -5.25 18.51 2.33
C ASN A 25 -5.05 17.00 2.41
N GLN A 26 -5.80 16.22 1.65
CA GLN A 26 -5.75 14.76 1.65
C GLN A 26 -4.42 14.23 1.12
N LEU A 27 -3.82 14.90 0.15
CA LEU A 27 -2.51 14.54 -0.39
C LEU A 27 -1.41 14.67 0.69
N TRP A 28 -1.46 15.73 1.48
CA TRP A 28 -0.56 15.93 2.62
C TRP A 28 -0.77 14.88 3.71
N LEU A 29 -2.01 14.48 3.99
CA LEU A 29 -2.32 13.43 4.96
C LEU A 29 -1.79 12.06 4.50
N ILE A 30 -1.93 11.72 3.23
CA ILE A 30 -1.37 10.48 2.66
C ILE A 30 0.15 10.49 2.77
N LEU A 31 0.79 11.61 2.41
CA LEU A 31 2.25 11.75 2.53
C LEU A 31 2.71 11.59 3.98
N ALA A 32 2.04 12.28 4.91
CA ALA A 32 2.33 12.18 6.35
C ALA A 32 2.15 10.74 6.85
N ALA A 33 1.10 10.05 6.43
CA ALA A 33 0.87 8.64 6.78
C ALA A 33 1.99 7.73 6.26
N ILE A 34 2.43 7.92 5.02
CA ILE A 34 3.54 7.14 4.42
C ILE A 34 4.84 7.38 5.18
N VAL A 35 5.17 8.64 5.49
CA VAL A 35 6.38 8.99 6.25
C VAL A 35 6.34 8.39 7.65
N THR A 36 5.21 8.49 8.34
CA THR A 36 5.03 7.91 9.68
C THR A 36 5.23 6.41 9.66
N VAL A 37 4.61 5.71 8.71
CA VAL A 37 4.78 4.26 8.56
C VAL A 37 6.23 3.90 8.24
N TYR A 38 6.91 4.68 7.38
CA TYR A 38 8.31 4.45 7.07
C TYR A 38 9.19 4.56 8.32
N ILE A 39 8.99 5.59 9.15
CA ILE A 39 9.74 5.79 10.39
C ILE A 39 9.49 4.64 11.36
N VAL A 40 8.22 4.28 11.59
CA VAL A 40 7.86 3.19 12.52
C VAL A 40 8.45 1.86 12.08
N LEU A 41 8.35 1.52 10.79
CA LEU A 41 8.93 0.30 10.25
C LEU A 41 10.47 0.33 10.27
N GLY A 42 11.09 1.50 10.03
CA GLY A 42 12.53 1.67 10.09
C GLY A 42 13.08 1.43 11.50
N VAL A 43 12.39 1.91 12.51
CA VAL A 43 12.73 1.67 13.92
C VAL A 43 12.49 0.20 14.29
N LEU A 44 11.37 -0.39 13.87
CA LEU A 44 11.00 -1.76 14.22
C LEU A 44 11.98 -2.79 13.62
N TYR A 45 12.37 -2.62 12.37
CA TYR A 45 13.25 -3.59 11.68
C TYR A 45 14.73 -3.25 11.74
N GLU A 46 15.11 -2.11 12.35
CA GLU A 46 16.50 -1.62 12.40
C GLU A 46 17.17 -1.62 11.01
N SER A 47 16.38 -1.38 9.96
CA SER A 47 16.81 -1.42 8.57
C SER A 47 16.10 -0.37 7.73
N TYR A 48 16.81 0.23 6.79
CA TYR A 48 16.23 1.20 5.84
C TYR A 48 15.62 0.55 4.60
N ILE A 49 15.95 -0.71 4.33
CA ILE A 49 15.57 -1.42 3.09
C ILE A 49 14.22 -2.11 3.26
N HIS A 50 13.99 -2.76 4.39
CA HIS A 50 12.74 -3.47 4.66
C HIS A 50 11.49 -2.55 4.63
N PRO A 51 11.51 -1.33 5.20
CA PRO A 51 10.39 -0.40 5.05
C PRO A 51 10.09 -0.03 3.60
N ILE A 52 11.14 0.18 2.78
CA ILE A 52 10.97 0.48 1.36
C ILE A 52 10.34 -0.71 0.62
N THR A 53 10.74 -1.93 0.95
CA THR A 53 10.14 -3.16 0.39
C THR A 53 8.64 -3.22 0.68
N ILE A 54 8.24 -2.94 1.93
CA ILE A 54 6.84 -2.93 2.34
C ILE A 54 6.07 -1.78 1.67
N LEU A 55 6.65 -0.59 1.60
CA LEU A 55 6.02 0.57 0.97
C LEU A 55 5.86 0.39 -0.55
N SER A 56 6.77 -0.32 -1.21
CA SER A 56 6.68 -0.59 -2.65
C SER A 56 5.50 -1.50 -3.05
N THR A 57 4.88 -2.17 -2.08
CA THR A 57 3.63 -2.93 -2.33
C THR A 57 2.38 -2.06 -2.31
N LEU A 58 2.46 -0.79 -1.87
CA LEU A 58 1.32 0.13 -1.79
C LEU A 58 0.64 0.43 -3.13
N PRO A 59 1.38 0.69 -4.22
CA PRO A 59 0.77 1.00 -5.50
C PRO A 59 -0.19 -0.08 -5.99
N SER A 60 0.04 -1.34 -5.62
CA SER A 60 -0.83 -2.46 -6.01
C SER A 60 -2.25 -2.34 -5.45
N ALA A 61 -2.38 -1.84 -4.22
CA ALA A 61 -3.69 -1.60 -3.59
C ALA A 61 -4.42 -0.43 -4.27
N GLY A 62 -3.71 0.65 -4.56
CA GLY A 62 -4.25 1.81 -5.27
C GLY A 62 -4.74 1.46 -6.67
N VAL A 63 -3.94 0.73 -7.44
CA VAL A 63 -4.32 0.25 -8.77
C VAL A 63 -5.57 -0.64 -8.71
N GLY A 64 -5.64 -1.56 -7.74
CA GLY A 64 -6.81 -2.41 -7.56
C GLY A 64 -8.09 -1.63 -7.27
N ALA A 65 -8.01 -0.64 -6.40
CA ALA A 65 -9.14 0.21 -6.05
C ALA A 65 -9.60 1.08 -7.24
N LEU A 66 -8.66 1.68 -7.97
CA LEU A 66 -8.96 2.48 -9.16
C LEU A 66 -9.59 1.65 -10.28
N LEU A 67 -9.08 0.44 -10.52
CA LEU A 67 -9.68 -0.49 -11.49
C LEU A 67 -11.12 -0.86 -11.10
N ALA A 68 -11.37 -1.13 -9.82
CA ALA A 68 -12.71 -1.45 -9.35
C ALA A 68 -13.68 -0.28 -9.54
N LEU A 69 -13.26 0.95 -9.23
CA LEU A 69 -14.06 2.16 -9.45
C LEU A 69 -14.36 2.38 -10.93
N GLN A 70 -13.36 2.22 -11.79
CA GLN A 70 -13.52 2.40 -13.23
C GLN A 70 -14.48 1.36 -13.83
N LEU A 71 -14.38 0.10 -13.41
CA LEU A 71 -15.26 -0.98 -13.88
C LEU A 71 -16.70 -0.80 -13.41
N SER A 72 -16.91 -0.21 -12.24
CA SER A 72 -18.24 0.06 -11.68
C SER A 72 -18.86 1.39 -12.15
N GLY A 73 -18.13 2.21 -12.92
CA GLY A 73 -18.61 3.50 -13.40
C GLY A 73 -18.77 4.56 -12.30
N ASN A 74 -18.12 4.40 -11.17
CA ASN A 74 -18.16 5.35 -10.07
C ASN A 74 -16.99 6.35 -10.16
N ASP A 75 -17.29 7.61 -9.84
CA ASP A 75 -16.29 8.67 -9.83
C ASP A 75 -15.36 8.57 -8.60
N LEU A 76 -14.13 9.09 -8.77
CA LEU A 76 -13.16 9.21 -7.70
C LEU A 76 -13.54 10.37 -6.76
N GLY A 77 -14.52 10.13 -5.89
CA GLY A 77 -14.94 11.09 -4.87
C GLY A 77 -14.14 10.96 -3.56
N VAL A 78 -14.42 11.86 -2.61
CA VAL A 78 -13.80 11.85 -1.26
C VAL A 78 -14.01 10.50 -0.57
N ILE A 79 -15.19 9.92 -0.71
CA ILE A 79 -15.55 8.63 -0.09
C ILE A 79 -14.74 7.48 -0.67
N SER A 80 -14.52 7.47 -1.98
CA SER A 80 -13.65 6.48 -2.63
C SER A 80 -12.20 6.61 -2.17
N ILE A 81 -11.71 7.82 -1.94
CA ILE A 81 -10.36 8.07 -1.41
C ILE A 81 -10.23 7.57 0.03
N ILE A 82 -11.24 7.76 0.86
CA ILE A 82 -11.29 7.17 2.21
C ILE A 82 -11.21 5.64 2.11
N GLY A 83 -11.94 5.03 1.18
CA GLY A 83 -11.87 3.60 0.91
C GLY A 83 -10.47 3.13 0.51
N ILE A 84 -9.77 3.89 -0.31
CA ILE A 84 -8.38 3.60 -0.70
C ILE A 84 -7.45 3.65 0.51
N ILE A 85 -7.58 4.64 1.39
CA ILE A 85 -6.76 4.76 2.60
C ILE A 85 -6.98 3.57 3.55
N LEU A 86 -8.24 3.19 3.76
CA LEU A 86 -8.59 2.01 4.57
C LEU A 86 -8.02 0.72 3.95
N LEU A 87 -8.16 0.56 2.64
CA LEU A 87 -7.63 -0.56 1.89
C LEU A 87 -6.10 -0.68 2.03
N ILE A 88 -5.39 0.44 1.92
CA ILE A 88 -3.95 0.51 2.12
C ILE A 88 -3.58 -0.03 3.51
N GLY A 89 -4.32 0.33 4.56
CA GLY A 89 -4.08 -0.15 5.92
C GLY A 89 -4.21 -1.67 6.04
N ILE A 90 -5.25 -2.26 5.46
CA ILE A 90 -5.51 -3.70 5.51
C ILE A 90 -4.46 -4.48 4.72
N VAL A 91 -4.13 -4.02 3.51
CA VAL A 91 -3.16 -4.67 2.63
C VAL A 91 -1.75 -4.63 3.22
N LYS A 92 -1.35 -3.49 3.81
CA LYS A 92 -0.05 -3.37 4.49
C LYS A 92 0.12 -4.40 5.58
N LYS A 93 -0.90 -4.64 6.39
CA LYS A 93 -0.84 -5.62 7.47
C LYS A 93 -0.42 -6.99 6.94
N ASN A 94 -1.00 -7.44 5.83
CA ASN A 94 -0.68 -8.74 5.24
C ASN A 94 0.77 -8.79 4.70
N ALA A 95 1.21 -7.74 4.04
CA ALA A 95 2.58 -7.64 3.53
C ALA A 95 3.62 -7.59 4.66
N ILE A 96 3.37 -6.80 5.72
CA ILE A 96 4.23 -6.69 6.90
C ILE A 96 4.39 -8.07 7.55
N LEU A 97 3.29 -8.76 7.84
CA LEU A 97 3.33 -10.08 8.49
C LEU A 97 4.07 -11.14 7.67
N MET A 98 4.02 -11.06 6.34
CA MET A 98 4.74 -11.98 5.47
C MET A 98 6.25 -11.71 5.48
N ILE A 99 6.63 -10.45 5.40
CA ILE A 99 8.05 -10.05 5.41
C ILE A 99 8.66 -10.27 6.78
N ASP A 100 7.94 -9.98 7.85
CA ASP A 100 8.36 -10.20 9.24
C ASP A 100 8.74 -11.67 9.46
N PHE A 101 7.86 -12.58 9.08
CA PHE A 101 8.13 -14.01 9.16
C PHE A 101 9.33 -14.46 8.31
N ALA A 102 9.50 -13.86 7.12
CA ALA A 102 10.63 -14.17 6.26
C ALA A 102 11.97 -13.71 6.89
N ILE A 103 11.97 -12.53 7.52
CA ILE A 103 13.15 -11.99 8.22
C ILE A 103 13.49 -12.86 9.43
N ASP A 104 12.50 -13.28 10.21
CA ASP A 104 12.70 -14.16 11.36
C ASP A 104 13.27 -15.51 10.93
N ALA A 105 12.74 -16.10 9.87
CA ALA A 105 13.25 -17.36 9.32
C ALA A 105 14.70 -17.21 8.79
N GLU A 106 15.06 -16.07 8.21
CA GLU A 106 16.43 -15.79 7.74
C GLU A 106 17.39 -15.57 8.93
N ARG A 107 16.95 -14.87 9.98
CA ARG A 107 17.79 -14.54 11.15
C ARG A 107 17.94 -15.71 12.12
N GLU A 108 16.84 -16.37 12.49
CA GLU A 108 16.84 -17.43 13.52
C GLU A 108 17.23 -18.79 12.94
N GLN A 109 16.68 -19.14 11.77
CA GLN A 109 16.88 -20.45 11.17
C GLN A 109 18.04 -20.47 10.14
N ARG A 110 18.69 -19.32 9.89
CA ARG A 110 19.77 -19.15 8.91
C ARG A 110 19.42 -19.70 7.53
N MET A 111 18.17 -19.60 7.14
CA MET A 111 17.68 -20.06 5.85
C MET A 111 18.14 -19.15 4.71
N ALA A 112 18.26 -19.70 3.50
CA ALA A 112 18.46 -18.85 2.32
C ALA A 112 17.24 -17.94 2.10
N PRO A 113 17.40 -16.68 1.69
CA PRO A 113 16.28 -15.72 1.53
C PRO A 113 15.16 -16.23 0.64
N ARG A 114 15.50 -17.04 -0.37
CA ARG A 114 14.50 -17.64 -1.26
C ARG A 114 13.63 -18.66 -0.53
N ASP A 115 14.24 -19.49 0.29
CA ASP A 115 13.52 -20.54 1.03
C ASP A 115 12.76 -19.93 2.19
N ALA A 116 13.32 -18.92 2.87
CA ALA A 116 12.67 -18.17 3.93
C ALA A 116 11.38 -17.50 3.44
N ILE A 117 11.42 -16.77 2.32
CA ILE A 117 10.21 -16.11 1.78
C ILE A 117 9.20 -17.13 1.24
N PHE A 118 9.66 -18.25 0.65
CA PHE A 118 8.76 -19.30 0.19
C PHE A 118 8.02 -19.95 1.35
N GLN A 119 8.71 -20.27 2.43
CA GLN A 119 8.11 -20.81 3.66
C GLN A 119 7.18 -19.78 4.32
N ALA A 120 7.56 -18.51 4.36
CA ALA A 120 6.71 -17.43 4.82
C ALA A 120 5.40 -17.36 4.03
N CYS A 121 5.46 -17.44 2.70
CA CYS A 121 4.29 -17.44 1.84
C CYS A 121 3.36 -18.63 2.16
N LEU A 122 3.90 -19.83 2.32
CA LEU A 122 3.09 -21.02 2.62
C LEU A 122 2.40 -20.93 3.98
N LEU A 123 3.14 -20.57 5.02
CA LEU A 123 2.62 -20.52 6.39
C LEU A 123 1.67 -19.33 6.61
N ARG A 124 1.91 -18.19 5.94
CA ARG A 124 1.08 -17.00 6.07
C ARG A 124 -0.07 -16.91 5.07
N PHE A 125 -0.11 -17.79 4.07
CA PHE A 125 -1.20 -17.81 3.10
C PHE A 125 -2.56 -17.97 3.76
N ARG A 126 -2.71 -18.98 4.63
CA ARG A 126 -3.98 -19.29 5.28
C ARG A 126 -4.48 -18.17 6.20
N PRO A 127 -3.68 -17.62 7.15
CA PRO A 127 -4.10 -16.48 7.97
C PRO A 127 -4.40 -15.22 7.16
N SER A 128 -3.62 -14.93 6.12
CA SER A 128 -3.85 -13.79 5.24
C SER A 128 -5.18 -13.91 4.48
N MET A 129 -5.49 -15.09 3.94
CA MET A 129 -6.76 -15.33 3.26
C MET A 129 -7.95 -15.21 4.23
N MET A 130 -7.84 -15.70 5.46
CA MET A 130 -8.90 -15.56 6.47
C MET A 130 -9.21 -14.10 6.77
N THR A 131 -8.18 -13.26 6.98
CA THR A 131 -8.37 -11.83 7.27
C THR A 131 -8.94 -11.07 6.07
N THR A 132 -8.50 -11.39 4.86
CA THR A 132 -9.00 -10.76 3.64
C THR A 132 -10.45 -11.17 3.37
N MET A 133 -10.80 -12.44 3.54
CA MET A 133 -12.19 -12.91 3.40
C MET A 133 -13.12 -12.28 4.45
N ALA A 134 -12.66 -12.15 5.68
CA ALA A 134 -13.43 -11.46 6.73
C ALA A 134 -13.67 -9.98 6.36
N ALA A 135 -12.66 -9.28 5.86
CA ALA A 135 -12.78 -7.90 5.40
C ALA A 135 -13.70 -7.76 4.18
N LEU A 136 -13.61 -8.71 3.22
CA LEU A 136 -14.50 -8.77 2.05
C LEU A 136 -15.96 -8.94 2.47
N LEU A 137 -16.25 -9.91 3.31
CA LEU A 137 -17.61 -10.16 3.82
C LEU A 137 -18.14 -8.96 4.61
N GLY A 138 -17.29 -8.27 5.37
CA GLY A 138 -17.63 -7.05 6.08
C GLY A 138 -17.92 -5.85 5.15
N ALA A 139 -17.26 -5.80 3.98
CA ALA A 139 -17.46 -4.73 3.00
C ALA A 139 -18.62 -5.00 2.02
N LEU A 140 -19.08 -6.26 1.87
CA LEU A 140 -20.21 -6.62 1.01
C LEU A 140 -21.50 -5.83 1.31
N PRO A 141 -21.93 -5.65 2.57
CA PRO A 141 -23.12 -4.86 2.86
C PRO A 141 -23.01 -3.41 2.42
N LEU A 142 -21.80 -2.83 2.47
CA LEU A 142 -21.57 -1.47 1.98
C LEU A 142 -21.65 -1.40 0.46
N MET A 143 -21.18 -2.43 -0.24
CA MET A 143 -21.22 -2.52 -1.70
C MET A 143 -22.65 -2.70 -2.22
N ILE A 144 -23.45 -3.53 -1.57
CA ILE A 144 -24.85 -3.79 -1.98
C ILE A 144 -25.75 -2.58 -1.67
N GLY A 145 -25.49 -1.88 -0.58
CA GLY A 145 -26.04 -0.56 -0.22
C GLY A 145 -27.52 -0.36 -0.47
N TRP A 146 -28.41 -0.89 0.37
CA TRP A 146 -29.84 -0.61 0.30
C TRP A 146 -30.25 0.48 1.29
N GLY A 147 -31.14 1.36 0.87
CA GLY A 147 -31.74 2.40 1.71
C GLY A 147 -31.14 3.79 1.54
N VAL A 148 -31.61 4.73 2.36
CA VAL A 148 -31.21 6.14 2.34
C VAL A 148 -29.72 6.27 2.65
N GLY A 149 -28.98 7.03 1.82
CA GLY A 149 -27.52 7.23 1.96
C GLY A 149 -26.68 6.10 1.35
N SER A 150 -27.27 5.20 0.56
CA SER A 150 -26.52 4.16 -0.16
C SER A 150 -25.55 4.76 -1.18
N GLU A 151 -25.89 5.90 -1.79
CA GLU A 151 -25.05 6.63 -2.75
C GLU A 151 -23.66 6.98 -2.20
N LEU A 152 -23.56 7.26 -0.90
CA LEU A 152 -22.27 7.56 -0.25
C LEU A 152 -21.52 6.29 0.14
N ARG A 153 -22.22 5.23 0.52
CA ARG A 153 -21.59 3.97 0.99
C ARG A 153 -21.17 3.06 -0.16
N HIS A 154 -21.91 3.08 -1.25
CA HIS A 154 -21.66 2.23 -2.41
C HIS A 154 -20.26 2.41 -3.02
N PRO A 155 -19.76 3.63 -3.31
CA PRO A 155 -18.40 3.82 -3.80
C PRO A 155 -17.33 3.31 -2.81
N LEU A 156 -17.55 3.47 -1.50
CA LEU A 156 -16.67 2.93 -0.45
C LEU A 156 -16.63 1.40 -0.50
N GLY A 157 -17.78 0.75 -0.55
CA GLY A 157 -17.90 -0.71 -0.63
C GLY A 157 -17.23 -1.28 -1.87
N ILE A 158 -17.45 -0.68 -3.03
CA ILE A 158 -16.83 -1.11 -4.29
C ILE A 158 -15.31 -0.96 -4.24
N THR A 159 -14.81 0.18 -3.75
CA THR A 159 -13.38 0.42 -3.60
C THR A 159 -12.73 -0.61 -2.69
N MET A 160 -13.38 -0.93 -1.56
CA MET A 160 -12.90 -1.91 -0.60
C MET A 160 -12.92 -3.33 -1.18
N VAL A 161 -14.04 -3.79 -1.71
CA VAL A 161 -14.19 -5.16 -2.22
C VAL A 161 -13.30 -5.40 -3.43
N GLY A 162 -13.40 -4.55 -4.45
CA GLY A 162 -12.59 -4.70 -5.67
C GLY A 162 -11.10 -4.51 -5.39
N GLY A 163 -10.76 -3.52 -4.57
CA GLY A 163 -9.39 -3.27 -4.16
C GLY A 163 -8.79 -4.42 -3.36
N LEU A 164 -9.54 -5.04 -2.44
CA LEU A 164 -9.07 -6.21 -1.68
C LEU A 164 -8.80 -7.42 -2.58
N ILE A 165 -9.69 -7.73 -3.52
CA ILE A 165 -9.53 -8.87 -4.43
C ILE A 165 -8.26 -8.72 -5.27
N VAL A 166 -8.14 -7.57 -5.96
CA VAL A 166 -6.99 -7.30 -6.85
C VAL A 166 -5.70 -7.18 -6.03
N SER A 167 -5.74 -6.46 -4.94
CA SER A 167 -4.57 -6.27 -4.08
C SER A 167 -4.10 -7.56 -3.43
N GLN A 168 -5.00 -8.44 -2.98
CA GLN A 168 -4.63 -9.73 -2.42
C GLN A 168 -3.90 -10.59 -3.46
N ALA A 169 -4.43 -10.67 -4.69
CA ALA A 169 -3.78 -11.38 -5.77
C ALA A 169 -2.39 -10.80 -6.09
N LEU A 170 -2.31 -9.49 -6.26
CA LEU A 170 -1.03 -8.81 -6.55
C LEU A 170 -0.03 -8.96 -5.40
N THR A 171 -0.46 -8.81 -4.15
CA THR A 171 0.44 -8.90 -2.98
C THR A 171 1.07 -10.27 -2.85
N LEU A 172 0.33 -11.35 -3.12
CA LEU A 172 0.86 -12.71 -3.09
C LEU A 172 2.03 -12.90 -4.06
N PHE A 173 1.97 -12.28 -5.24
CA PHE A 173 3.04 -12.39 -6.24
C PHE A 173 4.11 -11.30 -6.08
N THR A 174 3.70 -10.08 -5.80
CA THR A 174 4.58 -8.92 -5.77
C THR A 174 5.48 -8.92 -4.54
N THR A 175 4.96 -9.26 -3.36
CA THR A 175 5.74 -9.22 -2.12
C THR A 175 6.96 -10.12 -2.15
N PRO A 176 6.89 -11.42 -2.55
CA PRO A 176 8.08 -12.27 -2.64
C PRO A 176 9.10 -11.78 -3.66
N VAL A 177 8.62 -11.29 -4.81
CA VAL A 177 9.50 -10.78 -5.88
C VAL A 177 10.26 -9.55 -5.43
N ILE A 178 9.57 -8.61 -4.81
CA ILE A 178 10.16 -7.36 -4.30
C ILE A 178 11.15 -7.66 -3.17
N TYR A 179 10.80 -8.54 -2.23
CA TYR A 179 11.69 -8.96 -1.15
C TYR A 179 13.01 -9.53 -1.70
N LEU A 180 12.95 -10.44 -2.66
CA LEU A 180 14.14 -11.01 -3.30
C LEU A 180 14.92 -9.98 -4.12
N ALA A 181 14.26 -9.05 -4.78
CA ALA A 181 14.93 -8.00 -5.55
C ALA A 181 15.73 -7.07 -4.64
N PHE A 182 15.12 -6.58 -3.57
CA PHE A 182 15.81 -5.71 -2.60
C PHE A 182 16.87 -6.44 -1.80
N GLY A 183 16.66 -7.69 -1.41
CA GLY A 183 17.69 -8.51 -0.76
C GLY A 183 18.92 -8.73 -1.65
N ARG A 184 18.74 -8.90 -2.97
CA ARG A 184 19.86 -8.94 -3.92
C ARG A 184 20.58 -7.60 -4.02
N LEU A 185 19.84 -6.50 -4.02
CA LEU A 185 20.41 -5.15 -4.08
C LEU A 185 21.25 -4.85 -2.82
N GLU A 186 20.73 -5.18 -1.65
CA GLU A 186 21.42 -5.02 -0.37
C GLU A 186 22.76 -5.76 -0.34
N ARG A 187 22.75 -7.03 -0.73
CA ARG A 187 23.97 -7.84 -0.81
C ARG A 187 25.00 -7.27 -1.78
N ARG A 188 24.54 -6.75 -2.94
CA ARG A 188 25.43 -6.09 -3.91
C ARG A 188 26.04 -4.81 -3.34
N LEU A 189 25.24 -4.00 -2.64
CA LEU A 189 25.71 -2.75 -2.02
C LEU A 189 26.69 -3.03 -0.88
N THR A 190 26.42 -4.02 -0.04
CA THR A 190 27.31 -4.42 1.06
C THR A 190 28.63 -4.99 0.53
N ALA A 191 28.58 -5.84 -0.48
CA ALA A 191 29.77 -6.38 -1.14
C ALA A 191 30.61 -5.27 -1.80
N ARG A 192 29.97 -4.28 -2.43
CA ARG A 192 30.64 -3.12 -3.02
C ARG A 192 31.30 -2.24 -1.95
N ARG A 193 30.62 -1.99 -0.84
CA ARG A 193 31.17 -1.24 0.31
C ARG A 193 32.35 -1.97 0.93
N ALA A 194 32.30 -3.30 1.09
CA ALA A 194 33.41 -4.10 1.59
C ALA A 194 34.64 -4.03 0.67
N ARG A 195 34.42 -4.11 -0.66
CA ARG A 195 35.50 -3.95 -1.65
C ARG A 195 36.15 -2.56 -1.61
N LEU A 196 35.31 -1.50 -1.48
CA LEU A 196 35.82 -0.13 -1.39
C LEU A 196 36.62 0.11 -0.09
N ARG A 197 36.20 -0.49 1.03
CA ARG A 197 36.94 -0.44 2.29
C ARG A 197 38.24 -1.21 2.22
N ALA A 198 38.28 -2.36 1.53
CA ALA A 198 39.47 -3.13 1.33
C ALA A 198 40.46 -2.48 0.34
N ALA A 199 39.96 -1.65 -0.58
CA ALA A 199 40.76 -0.92 -1.56
C ALA A 199 41.24 0.45 -1.07
N ALA A 200 40.78 0.95 0.06
CA ALA A 200 41.28 2.16 0.68
C ALA A 200 42.66 1.86 1.28
N PRO A 201 43.79 2.42 0.76
CA PRO A 201 45.10 2.20 1.33
C PRO A 201 45.11 2.74 2.74
N GLY A 202 45.62 1.94 3.67
CA GLY A 202 45.65 2.20 5.10
C GLY A 202 46.09 3.59 5.45
N GLY A 203 45.18 4.38 6.00
CA GLY A 203 45.50 5.53 6.81
C GLY A 203 45.89 5.07 8.20
N GLY A 204 47.07 4.57 8.33
CA GLY A 204 47.71 4.22 9.59
C GLY A 204 49.10 4.81 9.62
N ALA A 205 49.23 5.93 10.29
CA ALA A 205 50.44 6.36 10.97
C ALA A 205 50.02 7.25 12.14
#